data_ac6cfd412072463814ba7ac7bb24fc63
#
_entry.id   ac6cfd412072463814ba7ac7bb24fc63
#
_cell.length_a   1.000
_cell.length_b   1.000
_cell.length_c   1.000
_cell.angle_alpha   90.00
_cell.angle_beta   90.00
_cell.angle_gamma   90.00
#
_symmetry.space_group_name_H-M   'P 1'
#
loop_
_entity.id
_entity.type
_entity.pdbx_description
1 polymer ?
#
loop_
_entity_poly.entity_id
_entity_poly.type
_entity_poly.pdbx_seq_one_letter_code
_entity_poly.pdbx_strand_id
1 'polypeptide(L)'
;MEGIFVNEKSEKVLEQYNISINRMIRGRGGIIIATGQGYKLFTQCEKPDKYYERENNITQILKSAGFGNTDTYVRNNEGQLVSQDEDGRRYILKDWFDAKESDVKDMGDMCRAVSMMAYLHMALREAGSELKINPCGETEYKEYAQAELKACQNRKETALRKTYVKHTRELKKAYNYLKQKKGRQTFEQLAFKHIGDYYEEACNASERLMDERFDERLLDAAVNGEISHGSYTYHNVLI
;
A
#
# COMPACT_ATOMS: atom_id res chain seq x y z
N MET A 1 -8.27 -15.03 -8.60
CA MET A 1 -8.87 -13.81 -7.99
C MET A 1 -10.36 -13.90 -8.23
N GLU A 2 -11.11 -14.34 -7.23
CA GLU A 2 -12.57 -14.32 -7.28
C GLU A 2 -13.02 -12.87 -7.25
N GLY A 3 -13.74 -12.46 -8.29
CA GLY A 3 -14.26 -11.10 -8.39
C GLY A 3 -15.30 -10.87 -7.29
N ILE A 4 -15.19 -9.72 -6.60
CA ILE A 4 -16.20 -9.27 -5.65
C ILE A 4 -17.54 -9.17 -6.39
N PHE A 5 -18.40 -10.15 -6.17
CA PHE A 5 -19.77 -10.08 -6.66
C PHE A 5 -20.52 -9.03 -5.82
N VAL A 6 -20.92 -7.94 -6.46
CA VAL A 6 -21.95 -7.08 -5.92
C VAL A 6 -23.21 -7.95 -5.88
N ASN A 7 -23.62 -8.32 -4.71
CA ASN A 7 -24.90 -9.00 -4.47
C ASN A 7 -25.77 -8.07 -3.61
N GLU A 8 -27.05 -8.32 -3.57
CA GLU A 8 -28.01 -7.58 -2.76
C GLU A 8 -27.56 -7.41 -1.29
N LYS A 9 -26.79 -8.39 -0.77
CA LYS A 9 -26.28 -8.36 0.61
C LYS A 9 -25.21 -7.29 0.80
N SER A 10 -24.30 -7.10 -0.17
CA SER A 10 -23.27 -6.07 -0.08
C SER A 10 -23.86 -4.65 -0.27
N GLU A 11 -24.95 -4.53 -1.01
CA GLU A 11 -25.67 -3.26 -1.13
C GLU A 11 -26.34 -2.85 0.18
N LYS A 12 -26.91 -3.80 0.93
CA LYS A 12 -27.47 -3.55 2.27
C LYS A 12 -26.43 -3.02 3.26
N VAL A 13 -25.16 -3.38 3.11
CA VAL A 13 -24.09 -2.81 3.95
C VAL A 13 -23.96 -1.32 3.75
N LEU A 14 -24.25 -0.79 2.57
CA LEU A 14 -24.21 0.65 2.30
C LEU A 14 -25.27 1.44 3.04
N GLU A 15 -26.37 0.80 3.46
CA GLU A 15 -27.42 1.40 4.32
C GLU A 15 -26.88 1.74 5.73
N GLN A 16 -25.76 1.11 6.13
CA GLN A 16 -25.08 1.43 7.37
C GLN A 16 -24.33 2.76 7.33
N TYR A 17 -24.27 3.42 6.16
CA TYR A 17 -23.59 4.70 5.98
C TYR A 17 -24.60 5.79 5.62
N ASN A 18 -24.37 6.99 6.12
CA ASN A 18 -25.21 8.14 5.78
C ASN A 18 -24.79 8.77 4.43
N ILE A 19 -25.00 8.03 3.34
CA ILE A 19 -24.66 8.46 1.98
C ILE A 19 -25.88 8.35 1.05
N SER A 20 -26.00 9.29 0.12
CA SER A 20 -27.00 9.25 -0.94
C SER A 20 -26.33 8.77 -2.24
N ILE A 21 -26.74 7.61 -2.71
CA ILE A 21 -26.13 6.93 -3.86
C ILE A 21 -26.80 7.40 -5.15
N ASN A 22 -26.01 8.02 -6.04
CA ASN A 22 -26.47 8.44 -7.36
C ASN A 22 -26.14 7.41 -8.45
N ARG A 23 -24.95 6.79 -8.37
CA ARG A 23 -24.46 5.82 -9.35
C ARG A 23 -23.42 4.92 -8.71
N MET A 24 -23.39 3.65 -9.14
CA MET A 24 -22.37 2.68 -8.78
C MET A 24 -21.68 2.13 -10.01
N ILE A 25 -20.34 2.00 -9.97
CA ILE A 25 -19.51 1.48 -11.05
C ILE A 25 -18.51 0.52 -10.44
N ARG A 26 -18.32 -0.67 -11.03
CA ARG A 26 -17.27 -1.59 -10.61
C ARG A 26 -15.90 -1.06 -11.02
N GLY A 27 -14.95 -1.09 -10.11
CA GLY A 27 -13.58 -0.66 -10.37
C GLY A 27 -12.70 -0.77 -9.12
N ARG A 28 -11.41 -0.78 -9.30
CA ARG A 28 -10.44 -0.73 -8.21
C ARG A 28 -10.56 -1.85 -7.17
N GLY A 29 -10.95 -3.04 -7.60
CA GLY A 29 -11.17 -4.16 -6.68
C GLY A 29 -12.40 -3.99 -5.78
N GLY A 30 -13.30 -3.06 -6.10
CA GLY A 30 -14.51 -2.76 -5.34
C GLY A 30 -15.59 -2.10 -6.18
N ILE A 31 -16.37 -1.23 -5.54
CA ILE A 31 -17.43 -0.44 -6.15
C ILE A 31 -17.11 1.04 -5.93
N ILE A 32 -16.98 1.79 -7.01
CA ILE A 32 -16.92 3.24 -6.97
C ILE A 32 -18.36 3.77 -6.96
N ILE A 33 -18.67 4.58 -5.95
CA ILE A 33 -20.00 5.12 -5.71
C ILE A 33 -19.95 6.63 -5.90
N ALA A 34 -20.71 7.15 -6.84
CA ALA A 34 -20.96 8.59 -6.96
C ALA A 34 -22.07 8.97 -5.97
N THR A 35 -21.79 9.95 -5.12
CA THR A 35 -22.70 10.49 -4.11
C THR A 35 -22.85 12.01 -4.28
N GLY A 36 -23.80 12.61 -3.58
CA GLY A 36 -23.89 14.08 -3.52
C GLY A 36 -22.69 14.75 -2.83
N GLN A 37 -21.85 13.98 -2.14
CA GLN A 37 -20.66 14.43 -1.40
C GLN A 37 -19.34 14.00 -2.09
N GLY A 38 -19.38 13.65 -3.37
CA GLY A 38 -18.22 13.17 -4.12
C GLY A 38 -18.21 11.66 -4.28
N TYR A 39 -17.09 11.15 -4.76
CA TYR A 39 -16.92 9.71 -4.99
C TYR A 39 -16.52 8.99 -3.72
N LYS A 40 -16.95 7.73 -3.60
CA LYS A 40 -16.58 6.80 -2.54
C LYS A 40 -16.10 5.49 -3.17
N LEU A 41 -15.20 4.80 -2.50
CA LEU A 41 -14.77 3.44 -2.85
C LEU A 41 -15.21 2.48 -1.76
N PHE A 42 -16.05 1.53 -2.11
CA PHE A 42 -16.54 0.47 -1.24
C PHE A 42 -15.85 -0.84 -1.59
N THR A 43 -15.12 -1.42 -0.65
CA THR A 43 -14.36 -2.65 -0.88
C THR A 43 -14.51 -3.63 0.27
N GLN A 44 -14.41 -4.93 -0.06
CA GLN A 44 -14.26 -5.97 0.94
C GLN A 44 -12.90 -5.84 1.62
N CYS A 45 -12.83 -6.18 2.89
CA CYS A 45 -11.61 -6.08 3.70
C CYS A 45 -11.40 -7.32 4.57
N GLU A 46 -10.12 -7.67 4.82
CA GLU A 46 -9.73 -8.88 5.53
C GLU A 46 -8.84 -8.60 6.76
N LYS A 47 -8.26 -7.40 6.83
CA LYS A 47 -7.37 -7.04 7.94
C LYS A 47 -8.14 -6.82 9.23
N PRO A 48 -7.55 -6.98 10.41
CA PRO A 48 -8.16 -6.62 11.68
C PRO A 48 -8.58 -5.14 11.75
N ASP A 49 -9.60 -4.80 12.56
CA ASP A 49 -10.11 -3.42 12.70
C ASP A 49 -9.02 -2.43 13.11
N LYS A 50 -8.13 -2.84 13.99
CA LYS A 50 -6.97 -2.05 14.44
C LYS A 50 -6.07 -1.60 13.29
N TYR A 51 -5.96 -2.41 12.23
CA TYR A 51 -5.20 -2.02 11.03
C TYR A 51 -5.82 -0.80 10.37
N TYR A 52 -7.15 -0.79 10.17
CA TYR A 52 -7.86 0.30 9.52
C TYR A 52 -7.91 1.55 10.39
N GLU A 53 -8.07 1.41 11.71
CA GLU A 53 -8.00 2.52 12.65
C GLU A 53 -6.61 3.19 12.62
N ARG A 54 -5.53 2.40 12.58
CA ARG A 54 -4.16 2.93 12.46
C ARG A 54 -3.95 3.65 11.13
N GLU A 55 -4.37 3.05 10.01
CA GLU A 55 -4.26 3.66 8.68
C GLU A 55 -5.06 4.97 8.64
N ASN A 56 -6.28 4.97 9.17
CA ASN A 56 -7.10 6.17 9.26
C ASN A 56 -6.41 7.28 10.09
N ASN A 57 -5.81 6.94 11.22
CA ASN A 57 -5.10 7.94 12.03
C ASN A 57 -3.92 8.54 11.26
N ILE A 58 -3.13 7.73 10.57
CA ILE A 58 -2.04 8.22 9.73
C ILE A 58 -2.57 9.20 8.66
N THR A 59 -3.65 8.84 7.97
CA THR A 59 -4.22 9.71 6.94
C THR A 59 -4.80 11.01 7.51
N GLN A 60 -5.37 10.98 8.72
CA GLN A 60 -5.82 12.20 9.40
C GLN A 60 -4.66 13.11 9.79
N ILE A 61 -3.55 12.55 10.30
CA ILE A 61 -2.33 13.32 10.61
C ILE A 61 -1.74 13.90 9.33
N LEU A 62 -1.66 13.15 8.24
CA LEU A 62 -1.22 13.65 6.93
C LEU A 62 -2.07 14.84 6.47
N LYS A 63 -3.40 14.75 6.62
CA LYS A 63 -4.30 15.87 6.31
C LYS A 63 -4.04 17.10 7.19
N SER A 64 -3.83 16.89 8.48
CA SER A 64 -3.51 17.98 9.43
C SER A 64 -2.17 18.64 9.09
N ALA A 65 -1.20 17.87 8.58
CA ALA A 65 0.08 18.36 8.08
C ALA A 65 -0.01 19.00 6.67
N GLY A 66 -1.22 19.17 6.13
CA GLY A 66 -1.46 19.80 4.82
C GLY A 66 -1.37 18.88 3.62
N PHE A 67 -1.17 17.55 3.82
CA PHE A 67 -1.20 16.56 2.76
C PHE A 67 -2.60 15.96 2.62
N GLY A 68 -3.47 16.64 1.86
CA GLY A 68 -4.86 16.21 1.63
C GLY A 68 -5.06 15.21 0.48
N ASN A 69 -4.00 14.87 -0.26
CA ASN A 69 -4.07 14.04 -1.47
C ASN A 69 -3.99 12.53 -1.14
N THR A 70 -4.80 12.09 -0.19
CA THR A 70 -4.92 10.67 0.20
C THR A 70 -6.37 10.31 0.42
N ASP A 71 -6.73 9.06 0.16
CA ASP A 71 -8.04 8.53 0.51
C ASP A 71 -8.22 8.52 2.04
N THR A 72 -9.45 8.64 2.48
CA THR A 72 -9.79 8.60 3.92
C THR A 72 -10.97 7.69 4.15
N TYR A 73 -10.96 7.06 5.31
CA TYR A 73 -12.05 6.18 5.69
C TYR A 73 -13.31 6.98 6.07
N VAL A 74 -14.47 6.44 5.70
CA VAL A 74 -15.78 6.93 6.10
C VAL A 74 -16.30 6.00 7.19
N ARG A 75 -16.68 6.56 8.34
CA ARG A 75 -17.28 5.78 9.43
C ARG A 75 -18.76 5.50 9.14
N ASN A 76 -19.21 4.32 9.53
CA ASN A 76 -20.63 3.96 9.48
C ASN A 76 -21.44 4.69 10.58
N ASN A 77 -22.74 4.46 10.60
CA ASN A 77 -23.68 5.11 11.54
C ASN A 77 -23.40 4.75 13.01
N GLU A 78 -22.64 3.68 13.28
CA GLU A 78 -22.18 3.28 14.60
C GLU A 78 -20.78 3.85 14.94
N GLY A 79 -20.19 4.64 14.05
CA GLY A 79 -18.88 5.23 14.23
C GLY A 79 -17.71 4.28 13.93
N GLN A 80 -17.96 3.10 13.36
CA GLN A 80 -16.94 2.10 13.02
C GLN A 80 -16.41 2.31 11.60
N LEU A 81 -15.16 1.93 11.34
CA LEU A 81 -14.58 1.96 10.00
C LEU A 81 -14.94 0.73 9.17
N VAL A 82 -15.20 -0.39 9.84
CA VAL A 82 -15.53 -1.67 9.22
C VAL A 82 -17.01 -1.97 9.43
N SER A 83 -17.72 -2.29 8.36
CA SER A 83 -19.09 -2.77 8.37
C SER A 83 -19.13 -4.25 7.96
N GLN A 84 -20.19 -4.95 8.34
CA GLN A 84 -20.36 -6.37 8.02
C GLN A 84 -21.71 -6.62 7.34
N ASP A 85 -21.75 -7.59 6.44
CA ASP A 85 -23.00 -8.13 5.92
C ASP A 85 -23.54 -9.25 6.82
N GLU A 86 -24.70 -9.77 6.45
CA GLU A 86 -25.39 -10.85 7.18
C GLU A 86 -24.59 -12.16 7.22
N ASP A 87 -23.64 -12.36 6.27
CA ASP A 87 -22.77 -13.52 6.19
C ASP A 87 -21.43 -13.31 6.97
N GLY A 88 -21.25 -12.14 7.62
CA GLY A 88 -20.06 -11.78 8.36
C GLY A 88 -18.90 -11.31 7.47
N ARG A 89 -19.13 -11.06 6.18
CA ARG A 89 -18.11 -10.47 5.30
C ARG A 89 -17.93 -9.02 5.66
N ARG A 90 -16.70 -8.57 5.64
CA ARG A 90 -16.30 -7.26 6.14
C ARG A 90 -16.00 -6.30 5.00
N TYR A 91 -16.42 -5.06 5.17
CA TYR A 91 -16.32 -4.01 4.15
C TYR A 91 -15.84 -2.70 4.78
N ILE A 92 -15.17 -1.90 3.95
CA ILE A 92 -14.78 -0.52 4.27
C ILE A 92 -15.29 0.42 3.19
N LEU A 93 -15.58 1.65 3.57
CA LEU A 93 -15.89 2.74 2.69
C LEU A 93 -14.82 3.82 2.83
N LYS A 94 -14.31 4.29 1.70
CA LYS A 94 -13.30 5.36 1.65
C LYS A 94 -13.78 6.51 0.78
N ASP A 95 -13.36 7.73 1.09
CA ASP A 95 -13.41 8.83 0.13
C ASP A 95 -12.59 8.48 -1.10
N TRP A 96 -13.08 8.86 -2.28
CA TRP A 96 -12.41 8.53 -3.52
C TRP A 96 -12.31 9.73 -4.44
N PHE A 97 -11.56 9.60 -5.50
CA PHE A 97 -11.23 10.70 -6.40
C PHE A 97 -11.85 10.48 -7.77
N ASP A 98 -12.27 11.57 -8.42
CA ASP A 98 -12.60 11.61 -9.84
C ASP A 98 -11.32 11.82 -10.65
N ALA A 99 -10.49 10.78 -10.73
CA ALA A 99 -9.17 10.85 -11.32
C ALA A 99 -8.79 9.53 -11.99
N LYS A 100 -7.92 9.60 -12.98
CA LYS A 100 -7.38 8.43 -13.70
C LYS A 100 -6.07 7.94 -13.09
N GLU A 101 -5.69 6.71 -13.38
CA GLU A 101 -4.33 6.22 -13.08
C GLU A 101 -3.29 7.02 -13.85
N SER A 102 -2.13 7.23 -13.22
CA SER A 102 -0.99 7.84 -13.91
C SER A 102 -0.52 6.97 -15.08
N ASP A 103 -0.27 7.58 -16.22
CA ASP A 103 0.30 6.89 -17.37
C ASP A 103 1.82 6.91 -17.29
N VAL A 104 2.41 5.73 -17.08
CA VAL A 104 3.88 5.57 -17.03
C VAL A 104 4.59 5.90 -18.34
N LYS A 105 3.85 6.08 -19.44
CA LYS A 105 4.37 6.53 -20.74
C LYS A 105 4.30 8.04 -20.92
N ASP A 106 3.54 8.74 -20.08
CA ASP A 106 3.45 10.19 -20.09
C ASP A 106 4.46 10.80 -19.12
N MET A 107 5.42 11.57 -19.65
CA MET A 107 6.47 12.19 -18.84
C MET A 107 5.88 13.20 -17.84
N GLY A 108 4.81 13.89 -18.17
CA GLY A 108 4.12 14.82 -17.28
C GLY A 108 3.48 14.11 -16.10
N ASP A 109 2.81 12.97 -16.33
CA ASP A 109 2.25 12.13 -15.26
C ASP A 109 3.36 11.60 -14.35
N MET A 110 4.46 11.14 -14.93
CA MET A 110 5.61 10.64 -14.16
C MET A 110 6.24 11.75 -13.29
N CYS A 111 6.44 12.95 -13.84
CA CYS A 111 6.97 14.08 -13.07
C CYS A 111 6.03 14.47 -11.92
N ARG A 112 4.70 14.49 -12.16
CA ARG A 112 3.70 14.74 -11.11
C ARG A 112 3.74 13.67 -10.03
N ALA A 113 3.81 12.40 -10.40
CA ALA A 113 3.88 11.29 -9.46
C ALA A 113 5.14 11.38 -8.57
N VAL A 114 6.32 11.65 -9.16
CA VAL A 114 7.57 11.79 -8.40
C VAL A 114 7.53 13.00 -7.46
N SER A 115 6.99 14.13 -7.93
CA SER A 115 6.83 15.33 -7.08
C SER A 115 5.89 15.04 -5.91
N MET A 116 4.77 14.36 -6.16
CA MET A 116 3.81 13.97 -5.12
C MET A 116 4.43 12.99 -4.12
N MET A 117 5.27 12.06 -4.58
CA MET A 117 6.02 11.15 -3.70
C MET A 117 6.95 11.93 -2.75
N ALA A 118 7.65 12.94 -3.25
CA ALA A 118 8.51 13.78 -2.42
C ALA A 118 7.69 14.54 -1.35
N TYR A 119 6.54 15.09 -1.74
CA TYR A 119 5.61 15.72 -0.80
C TYR A 119 5.10 14.76 0.26
N LEU A 120 4.70 13.56 -0.15
CA LEU A 120 4.25 12.50 0.76
C LEU A 120 5.35 12.14 1.77
N HIS A 121 6.60 12.01 1.33
CA HIS A 121 7.72 11.71 2.23
C HIS A 121 7.95 12.81 3.27
N MET A 122 7.80 14.07 2.89
CA MET A 122 7.89 15.18 3.84
C MET A 122 6.77 15.12 4.88
N ALA A 123 5.53 14.93 4.44
CA ALA A 123 4.37 14.81 5.31
C ALA A 123 4.44 13.57 6.23
N LEU A 124 4.92 12.44 5.73
CA LEU A 124 5.12 11.22 6.55
C LEU A 124 6.19 11.42 7.63
N ARG A 125 7.22 12.22 7.37
CA ARG A 125 8.24 12.57 8.39
C ARG A 125 7.63 13.39 9.52
N GLU A 126 6.78 14.36 9.20
CA GLU A 126 6.05 15.15 10.19
C GLU A 126 5.05 14.29 10.96
N ALA A 127 4.26 13.48 10.25
CA ALA A 127 3.32 12.53 10.83
C ALA A 127 4.01 11.55 11.79
N GLY A 128 5.20 11.05 11.45
CA GLY A 128 6.00 10.18 12.34
C GLY A 128 6.34 10.86 13.67
N SER A 129 6.63 12.14 13.66
CA SER A 129 6.90 12.94 14.88
C SER A 129 5.66 13.04 15.76
N GLU A 130 4.49 13.26 15.17
CA GLU A 130 3.21 13.37 15.88
C GLU A 130 2.73 12.01 16.42
N LEU A 131 2.91 10.93 15.65
CA LEU A 131 2.61 9.57 16.08
C LEU A 131 3.49 9.10 17.24
N LYS A 132 4.70 9.61 17.40
CA LYS A 132 5.52 9.37 18.59
C LYS A 132 4.92 9.99 19.86
N ILE A 133 4.29 11.15 19.71
CA ILE A 133 3.68 11.89 20.82
C ILE A 133 2.34 11.26 21.20
N ASN A 134 1.61 10.73 20.22
CA ASN A 134 0.32 10.07 20.36
C ASN A 134 0.32 8.67 19.70
N PRO A 135 1.06 7.70 20.22
CA PRO A 135 1.04 6.38 19.64
C PRO A 135 -0.35 5.77 19.81
N CYS A 136 -1.04 5.58 18.70
CA CYS A 136 -2.27 4.80 18.67
C CYS A 136 -1.93 3.35 19.03
N GLY A 137 -2.16 2.95 20.30
CA GLY A 137 -1.78 1.67 20.84
C GLY A 137 -0.27 1.57 21.13
N GLU A 138 0.20 2.22 22.20
CA GLU A 138 1.58 2.12 22.70
C GLU A 138 2.12 0.68 22.75
N THR A 139 1.24 -0.28 23.00
CA THR A 139 1.59 -1.68 23.18
C THR A 139 1.94 -2.37 21.84
N GLU A 140 1.13 -2.19 20.81
CA GLU A 140 1.34 -2.88 19.52
C GLU A 140 2.52 -2.34 18.72
N TYR A 141 2.75 -1.03 18.76
CA TYR A 141 3.93 -0.46 18.16
C TYR A 141 5.21 -0.91 18.83
N LYS A 142 5.21 -0.95 20.18
CA LYS A 142 6.31 -1.50 20.98
C LYS A 142 6.52 -2.98 20.71
N GLU A 143 5.47 -3.77 20.57
CA GLU A 143 5.54 -5.20 20.23
C GLU A 143 6.09 -5.42 18.83
N TYR A 144 5.64 -4.65 17.84
CA TYR A 144 6.17 -4.71 16.48
C TYR A 144 7.63 -4.29 16.42
N ALA A 145 7.97 -3.14 17.00
CA ALA A 145 9.34 -2.65 17.09
C ALA A 145 10.25 -3.63 17.87
N GLN A 146 9.76 -4.22 18.95
CA GLN A 146 10.49 -5.24 19.69
C GLN A 146 10.65 -6.56 18.93
N ALA A 147 9.67 -6.95 18.12
CA ALA A 147 9.74 -8.15 17.28
C ALA A 147 10.77 -7.96 16.15
N GLU A 148 10.80 -6.81 15.49
CA GLU A 148 11.82 -6.46 14.50
C GLU A 148 13.20 -6.31 15.15
N LEU A 149 13.28 -5.68 16.32
CA LEU A 149 14.50 -5.59 17.13
C LEU A 149 15.06 -6.97 17.46
N LYS A 150 14.23 -7.88 17.94
CA LYS A 150 14.63 -9.26 18.23
C LYS A 150 15.05 -10.00 16.96
N ALA A 151 14.42 -9.75 15.83
CA ALA A 151 14.78 -10.34 14.55
C ALA A 151 16.17 -9.86 14.10
N CYS A 152 16.45 -8.56 14.22
CA CYS A 152 17.76 -7.97 13.94
C CYS A 152 18.83 -8.49 14.91
N GLN A 153 18.59 -8.45 16.22
CA GLN A 153 19.51 -8.92 17.25
C GLN A 153 19.86 -10.42 17.14
N ASN A 154 18.91 -11.24 16.72
CA ASN A 154 19.12 -12.68 16.53
C ASN A 154 19.65 -13.03 15.13
N ARG A 155 20.04 -12.04 14.30
CA ARG A 155 20.46 -12.21 12.91
C ARG A 155 19.46 -13.01 12.08
N LYS A 156 18.20 -13.00 12.45
CA LYS A 156 17.13 -13.60 11.66
C LYS A 156 16.82 -12.70 10.49
N GLU A 157 16.68 -13.30 9.31
CA GLU A 157 16.25 -12.57 8.12
C GLU A 157 14.95 -11.81 8.39
N THR A 158 14.97 -10.48 8.25
CA THR A 158 13.77 -9.65 8.30
C THR A 158 12.82 -10.03 7.17
N ALA A 159 11.53 -9.70 7.30
CA ALA A 159 10.54 -9.97 6.25
C ALA A 159 10.94 -9.31 4.91
N LEU A 160 11.52 -8.11 4.96
CA LEU A 160 12.02 -7.40 3.80
C LEU A 160 13.16 -8.15 3.10
N ARG A 161 14.17 -8.61 3.87
CA ARG A 161 15.28 -9.42 3.33
C ARG A 161 14.78 -10.69 2.66
N LYS A 162 13.89 -11.43 3.32
CA LYS A 162 13.30 -12.66 2.76
C LYS A 162 12.62 -12.39 1.43
N THR A 163 11.88 -11.28 1.34
CA THR A 163 11.18 -10.88 0.12
C THR A 163 12.17 -10.59 -1.00
N TYR A 164 13.20 -9.80 -0.75
CA TYR A 164 14.22 -9.49 -1.75
C TYR A 164 14.98 -10.73 -2.22
N VAL A 165 15.44 -11.58 -1.30
CA VAL A 165 16.12 -12.84 -1.63
C VAL A 165 15.21 -13.75 -2.46
N LYS A 166 13.93 -13.86 -2.12
CA LYS A 166 12.96 -14.64 -2.89
C LYS A 166 12.82 -14.11 -4.32
N HIS A 167 12.55 -12.82 -4.47
CA HIS A 167 12.36 -12.22 -5.80
C HIS A 167 13.62 -12.21 -6.65
N THR A 168 14.80 -12.02 -6.05
CA THR A 168 16.08 -12.16 -6.76
C THR A 168 16.28 -13.58 -7.30
N ARG A 169 15.88 -14.61 -6.54
CA ARG A 169 15.92 -16.02 -7.03
C ARG A 169 14.92 -16.25 -8.17
N GLU A 170 13.73 -15.68 -8.09
CA GLU A 170 12.72 -15.77 -9.16
C GLU A 170 13.22 -15.09 -10.44
N LEU A 171 13.80 -13.91 -10.31
CA LEU A 171 14.39 -13.17 -11.42
C LEU A 171 15.57 -13.94 -12.07
N LYS A 172 16.41 -14.59 -11.25
CA LYS A 172 17.47 -15.48 -11.74
C LYS A 172 16.93 -16.65 -12.56
N LYS A 173 15.81 -17.25 -12.11
CA LYS A 173 15.16 -18.33 -12.89
C LYS A 173 14.65 -17.82 -14.23
N ALA A 174 14.00 -16.67 -14.26
CA ALA A 174 13.52 -16.04 -15.49
C ALA A 174 14.68 -15.70 -16.44
N TYR A 175 15.76 -15.11 -15.93
CA TYR A 175 16.98 -14.82 -16.68
C TYR A 175 17.56 -16.09 -17.32
N ASN A 176 17.75 -17.16 -16.54
CA ASN A 176 18.31 -18.42 -17.03
C ASN A 176 17.38 -19.08 -18.05
N TYR A 177 16.07 -19.04 -17.85
CA TYR A 177 15.09 -19.52 -18.83
C TYR A 177 15.22 -18.78 -20.16
N LEU A 178 15.22 -17.47 -20.14
CA LEU A 178 15.35 -16.64 -21.35
C LEU A 178 16.71 -16.84 -22.02
N LYS A 179 17.79 -17.02 -21.25
CA LYS A 179 19.13 -17.28 -21.77
C LYS A 179 19.21 -18.59 -22.55
N GLN A 180 18.54 -19.64 -22.08
CA GLN A 180 18.58 -20.97 -22.68
C GLN A 180 17.56 -21.15 -23.83
N LYS A 181 16.52 -20.31 -23.87
CA LYS A 181 15.43 -20.43 -24.85
C LYS A 181 15.92 -20.10 -26.26
N LYS A 182 15.76 -21.06 -27.19
CA LYS A 182 15.95 -20.86 -28.62
C LYS A 182 14.63 -20.37 -29.26
N GLY A 183 14.70 -19.48 -30.27
CA GLY A 183 13.51 -19.02 -30.96
C GLY A 183 12.62 -18.08 -30.10
N ARG A 184 13.23 -17.10 -29.43
CA ARG A 184 12.52 -16.10 -28.62
C ARG A 184 11.55 -15.28 -29.48
N GLN A 185 10.33 -15.10 -28.98
CA GLN A 185 9.38 -14.17 -29.56
C GLN A 185 9.74 -12.70 -29.24
N THR A 186 9.10 -11.74 -29.89
CA THR A 186 9.44 -10.31 -29.78
C THR A 186 9.50 -9.81 -28.35
N PHE A 187 8.50 -10.18 -27.53
CA PHE A 187 8.49 -9.81 -26.10
C PHE A 187 9.66 -10.45 -25.32
N GLU A 188 9.95 -11.71 -25.57
CA GLU A 188 11.02 -12.43 -24.90
C GLU A 188 12.41 -11.91 -25.31
N GLN A 189 12.57 -11.44 -26.56
CA GLN A 189 13.79 -10.78 -27.02
C GLN A 189 14.00 -9.46 -26.28
N LEU A 190 12.95 -8.66 -26.15
CA LEU A 190 12.99 -7.40 -25.40
C LEU A 190 13.27 -7.64 -23.92
N ALA A 191 12.55 -8.57 -23.29
CA ALA A 191 12.78 -8.94 -21.91
C ALA A 191 14.20 -9.43 -21.66
N PHE A 192 14.75 -10.27 -22.55
CA PHE A 192 16.12 -10.79 -22.42
C PHE A 192 17.17 -9.68 -22.53
N LYS A 193 16.92 -8.65 -23.33
CA LYS A 193 17.82 -7.51 -23.48
C LYS A 193 18.04 -6.76 -22.16
N HIS A 194 17.02 -6.69 -21.30
CA HIS A 194 17.05 -5.87 -20.10
C HIS A 194 17.10 -6.66 -18.78
N ILE A 195 16.72 -7.95 -18.81
CA ILE A 195 16.60 -8.74 -17.58
C ILE A 195 17.95 -8.93 -16.85
N GLY A 196 19.06 -8.86 -17.59
CA GLY A 196 20.39 -8.92 -17.00
C GLY A 196 20.67 -7.75 -16.06
N ASP A 197 20.37 -6.56 -16.51
CA ASP A 197 20.55 -5.31 -15.77
C ASP A 197 19.67 -5.30 -14.52
N TYR A 198 18.39 -5.70 -14.67
CA TYR A 198 17.47 -5.84 -13.53
C TYR A 198 17.92 -6.89 -12.52
N TYR A 199 18.50 -7.99 -12.99
CA TYR A 199 19.02 -9.02 -12.09
C TYR A 199 20.24 -8.52 -11.31
N GLU A 200 21.14 -7.79 -11.95
CA GLU A 200 22.31 -7.18 -11.31
C GLU A 200 21.87 -6.16 -10.25
N GLU A 201 20.95 -5.27 -10.59
CA GLU A 201 20.38 -4.31 -9.63
C GLU A 201 19.68 -5.00 -8.45
N ALA A 202 18.95 -6.08 -8.69
CA ALA A 202 18.32 -6.85 -7.64
C ALA A 202 19.34 -7.52 -6.70
N CYS A 203 20.47 -8.01 -7.24
CA CYS A 203 21.57 -8.53 -6.45
C CYS A 203 22.20 -7.44 -5.59
N ASN A 204 22.53 -6.29 -6.18
CA ASN A 204 23.11 -5.14 -5.48
C ASN A 204 22.19 -4.65 -4.36
N ALA A 205 20.87 -4.56 -4.62
CA ALA A 205 19.89 -4.20 -3.60
C ALA A 205 19.83 -5.24 -2.47
N SER A 206 19.84 -6.53 -2.81
CA SER A 206 19.84 -7.61 -1.82
C SER A 206 21.09 -7.59 -0.94
N GLU A 207 22.27 -7.31 -1.51
CA GLU A 207 23.53 -7.18 -0.76
C GLU A 207 23.50 -6.00 0.21
N ARG A 208 22.98 -4.84 -0.23
CA ARG A 208 22.81 -3.67 0.66
C ARG A 208 21.87 -3.96 1.85
N LEU A 209 20.84 -4.79 1.66
CA LEU A 209 19.95 -5.22 2.72
C LEU A 209 20.61 -6.22 3.70
N MET A 210 21.74 -6.81 3.35
CA MET A 210 22.51 -7.69 4.23
C MET A 210 23.56 -6.94 5.07
N ASP A 211 23.76 -5.63 4.83
CA ASP A 211 24.64 -4.78 5.63
C ASP A 211 24.09 -4.61 7.06
N GLU A 212 24.94 -4.78 8.07
CA GLU A 212 24.57 -4.57 9.48
C GLU A 212 24.07 -3.15 9.75
N ARG A 213 24.61 -2.15 9.05
CA ARG A 213 24.14 -0.76 9.12
C ARG A 213 22.71 -0.57 8.58
N PHE A 214 22.22 -1.48 7.75
CA PHE A 214 20.81 -1.46 7.34
C PHE A 214 19.90 -1.89 8.49
N ASP A 215 20.30 -2.89 9.28
CA ASP A 215 19.55 -3.33 10.46
C ASP A 215 19.51 -2.24 11.53
N GLU A 216 20.62 -1.54 11.77
CA GLU A 216 20.68 -0.39 12.66
C GLU A 216 19.71 0.70 12.21
N ARG A 217 19.68 1.04 10.92
CA ARG A 217 18.75 2.03 10.36
C ARG A 217 17.29 1.59 10.44
N LEU A 218 16.98 0.32 10.21
CA LEU A 218 15.63 -0.22 10.40
C LEU A 218 15.18 -0.11 11.86
N LEU A 219 16.11 -0.37 12.77
CA LEU A 219 15.87 -0.23 14.19
C LEU A 219 15.61 1.23 14.58
N ASP A 220 16.45 2.14 14.14
CA ASP A 220 16.29 3.58 14.36
C ASP A 220 14.97 4.08 13.78
N ALA A 221 14.63 3.67 12.57
CA ALA A 221 13.36 3.99 11.93
C ALA A 221 12.16 3.48 12.75
N ALA A 222 12.23 2.23 13.24
CA ALA A 222 11.18 1.67 14.08
C ALA A 222 11.05 2.39 15.42
N VAL A 223 12.17 2.67 16.10
CA VAL A 223 12.20 3.44 17.37
C VAL A 223 11.71 4.87 17.16
N ASN A 224 12.06 5.43 16.00
CA ASN A 224 11.66 6.78 15.62
C ASN A 224 10.24 6.89 15.08
N GLY A 225 9.50 5.79 14.91
CA GLY A 225 8.13 5.81 14.38
C GLY A 225 8.07 6.24 12.92
N GLU A 226 9.14 6.03 12.16
CA GLU A 226 9.15 6.37 10.74
C GLU A 226 8.13 5.53 9.97
N ILE A 227 7.39 6.17 9.08
CA ILE A 227 6.31 5.58 8.31
C ILE A 227 6.71 5.56 6.84
N SER A 228 6.43 4.47 6.16
CA SER A 228 6.61 4.36 4.72
C SER A 228 5.25 4.28 4.02
N HIS A 229 5.18 4.81 2.79
CA HIS A 229 3.99 4.75 1.96
C HIS A 229 3.63 3.32 1.45
N GLY A 230 4.47 2.33 1.71
CA GLY A 230 4.27 0.96 1.21
C GLY A 230 4.45 0.86 -0.32
N SER A 231 3.37 0.56 -1.04
CA SER A 231 3.42 0.37 -2.49
C SER A 231 3.09 1.65 -3.26
N TYR A 232 4.11 2.34 -3.76
CA TYR A 232 3.95 3.50 -4.63
C TYR A 232 4.08 3.07 -6.09
N THR A 233 2.96 2.67 -6.69
CA THR A 233 2.89 2.19 -8.08
C THR A 233 1.91 3.06 -8.86
N TYR A 234 2.01 3.04 -10.20
CA TYR A 234 1.12 3.82 -11.07
C TYR A 234 -0.38 3.53 -10.85
N HIS A 235 -0.71 2.32 -10.39
CA HIS A 235 -2.08 1.96 -10.01
C HIS A 235 -2.57 2.67 -8.74
N ASN A 236 -1.66 3.09 -7.88
CA ASN A 236 -1.95 3.73 -6.60
C ASN A 236 -1.73 5.24 -6.65
N VAL A 237 -1.40 5.78 -7.83
CA VAL A 237 -1.22 7.21 -8.06
C VAL A 237 -2.26 7.67 -9.07
N LEU A 238 -3.16 8.54 -8.64
CA LEU A 238 -4.22 9.12 -9.46
C LEU A 238 -3.86 10.55 -9.85
N ILE A 239 -4.17 10.91 -11.11
CA ILE A 239 -3.89 12.22 -11.70
C ILE A 239 -5.12 12.76 -12.40
#